data_88f9e8cf9eb4b03bbaa5d46efe7eaadc
#
_entry.id   88f9e8cf9eb4b03bbaa5d46efe7eaadc
#
_cell.length_a   1.000
_cell.length_b   1.000
_cell.length_c   1.000
_cell.angle_alpha   90.00
_cell.angle_beta   90.00
_cell.angle_gamma   90.00
#
_symmetry.space_group_name_H-M   'P 1'
#
loop_
_entity.id
_entity.type
_entity.pdbx_description
1 polymer ?
#
loop_
_entity_poly.entity_id
_entity_poly.type
_entity_poly.pdbx_seq_one_letter_code
_entity_poly.pdbx_strand_id
1 'polypeptide(L)'
;MIELNLVQVIAIYAIPVILAITLHEASHGYVALHFGDTTAYAAGRVSLNPMRHIDPVGTVAFPLVLLAIAKLLGGGALLFGWAKPVPVNFGNLRHPKRDMLWVAAAGPVANLAMAVCWAIVLKIGQASAGSYYGLPLMLMGAAGVFVNVIFTVLNLLPLPPLDGGRMLVSVLPHRLAFRYSRVEPYGFVILVVLLVTGILGVVLWPLIASAMSLIAAALNLPVGELYRLAQLR
;
A
#
# COMPACT_ATOMS: atom_id res chain seq x y z
N MET A 1 23.96 14.29 5.82
CA MET A 1 22.70 14.23 5.08
C MET A 1 23.02 13.80 3.67
N ILE A 2 22.24 12.86 3.10
CA ILE A 2 22.41 12.42 1.71
C ILE A 2 21.60 13.41 0.87
N GLU A 3 22.27 14.29 0.14
CA GLU A 3 21.59 15.22 -0.77
C GLU A 3 21.25 14.47 -2.07
N LEU A 4 19.98 14.07 -2.18
CA LEU A 4 19.45 13.41 -3.37
C LEU A 4 18.71 14.42 -4.24
N ASN A 5 18.95 14.39 -5.53
CA ASN A 5 18.16 15.15 -6.49
C ASN A 5 16.81 14.46 -6.76
N LEU A 6 15.86 15.19 -7.35
CA LEU A 6 14.51 14.68 -7.64
C LEU A 6 14.52 13.39 -8.44
N VAL A 7 15.42 13.28 -9.43
CA VAL A 7 15.51 12.08 -10.29
C VAL A 7 15.93 10.86 -9.46
N GLN A 8 16.88 11.01 -8.55
CA GLN A 8 17.32 9.95 -7.64
C GLN A 8 16.19 9.52 -6.68
N VAL A 9 15.44 10.48 -6.12
CA VAL A 9 14.28 10.19 -5.27
C VAL A 9 13.24 9.40 -6.05
N ILE A 10 12.89 9.82 -7.26
CA ILE A 10 11.96 9.09 -8.12
C ILE A 10 12.49 7.68 -8.42
N ALA A 11 13.75 7.52 -8.77
CA ALA A 11 14.35 6.22 -9.07
C ALA A 11 14.31 5.27 -7.87
N ILE A 12 14.53 5.77 -6.65
CA ILE A 12 14.48 4.97 -5.42
C ILE A 12 13.06 4.49 -5.10
N TYR A 13 12.04 5.35 -5.30
CA TYR A 13 10.67 5.03 -4.91
C TYR A 13 9.84 4.38 -6.02
N ALA A 14 10.15 4.62 -7.30
CA ALA A 14 9.31 4.17 -8.42
C ALA A 14 9.12 2.64 -8.44
N ILE A 15 10.21 1.88 -8.32
CA ILE A 15 10.14 0.41 -8.34
C ILE A 15 9.37 -0.12 -7.13
N PRO A 16 9.68 0.26 -5.88
CA PRO A 16 8.90 -0.15 -4.71
C PRO A 16 7.41 0.16 -4.83
N VAL A 17 7.03 1.37 -5.25
CA VAL A 17 5.63 1.79 -5.38
C VAL A 17 4.90 1.01 -6.46
N ILE A 18 5.51 0.89 -7.65
CA ILE A 18 4.91 0.16 -8.78
C ILE A 18 4.67 -1.30 -8.41
N LEU A 19 5.67 -1.95 -7.79
CA LEU A 19 5.53 -3.33 -7.35
C LEU A 19 4.50 -3.46 -6.22
N ALA A 20 4.48 -2.54 -5.25
CA ALA A 20 3.52 -2.55 -4.15
C ALA A 20 2.09 -2.52 -4.68
N ILE A 21 1.77 -1.60 -5.58
CA ILE A 21 0.45 -1.48 -6.20
C ILE A 21 0.13 -2.72 -7.03
N THR A 22 1.05 -3.13 -7.88
CA THR A 22 0.81 -4.23 -8.84
C THR A 22 0.53 -5.56 -8.12
N LEU A 23 1.37 -5.91 -7.15
CA LEU A 23 1.23 -7.17 -6.43
C LEU A 23 0.03 -7.16 -5.48
N HIS A 24 -0.27 -6.03 -4.87
CA HIS A 24 -1.47 -5.84 -4.06
C HIS A 24 -2.74 -6.13 -4.88
N GLU A 25 -2.92 -5.42 -5.99
CA GLU A 25 -4.09 -5.60 -6.86
C GLU A 25 -4.15 -6.99 -7.50
N ALA A 26 -3.01 -7.48 -8.00
CA ALA A 26 -2.96 -8.83 -8.57
C ALA A 26 -3.35 -9.91 -7.55
N SER A 27 -2.95 -9.75 -6.29
CA SER A 27 -3.26 -10.72 -5.22
C SER A 27 -4.75 -10.83 -4.97
N HIS A 28 -5.50 -9.72 -4.97
CA HIS A 28 -6.97 -9.76 -4.91
C HIS A 28 -7.55 -10.58 -6.05
N GLY A 29 -7.08 -10.33 -7.28
CA GLY A 29 -7.55 -11.05 -8.46
C GLY A 29 -7.24 -12.55 -8.44
N TYR A 30 -6.02 -12.94 -8.04
CA TYR A 30 -5.63 -14.35 -7.93
C TYR A 30 -6.42 -15.09 -6.86
N VAL A 31 -6.62 -14.47 -5.69
CA VAL A 31 -7.38 -15.09 -4.60
C VAL A 31 -8.87 -15.15 -4.93
N ALA A 32 -9.45 -14.11 -5.57
CA ALA A 32 -10.83 -14.13 -6.06
C ALA A 32 -11.05 -15.27 -7.09
N LEU A 33 -10.14 -15.41 -8.05
CA LEU A 33 -10.16 -16.49 -9.04
C LEU A 33 -10.09 -17.87 -8.37
N HIS A 34 -9.22 -18.03 -7.37
CA HIS A 34 -9.11 -19.28 -6.60
C HIS A 34 -10.44 -19.65 -5.91
N PHE A 35 -11.17 -18.65 -5.39
CA PHE A 35 -12.48 -18.86 -4.75
C PHE A 35 -13.67 -18.86 -5.71
N GLY A 36 -13.44 -18.81 -7.02
CA GLY A 36 -14.45 -19.04 -8.07
C GLY A 36 -14.93 -17.77 -8.78
N ASP A 37 -14.49 -16.59 -8.38
CA ASP A 37 -14.81 -15.37 -9.12
C ASP A 37 -13.85 -15.17 -10.30
N THR A 38 -14.36 -15.33 -11.50
CA THR A 38 -13.62 -15.16 -12.75
C THR A 38 -13.67 -13.74 -13.30
N THR A 39 -14.30 -12.79 -12.61
CA THR A 39 -14.54 -11.41 -13.11
C THR A 39 -13.22 -10.70 -13.45
N ALA A 40 -12.27 -10.72 -12.54
CA ALA A 40 -10.95 -10.11 -12.74
C ALA A 40 -10.16 -10.80 -13.86
N TYR A 41 -10.26 -12.13 -13.96
CA TYR A 41 -9.59 -12.91 -14.99
C TYR A 41 -10.16 -12.57 -16.38
N ALA A 42 -11.48 -12.57 -16.54
CA ALA A 42 -12.15 -12.20 -17.79
C ALA A 42 -11.83 -10.77 -18.23
N ALA A 43 -11.64 -9.85 -17.26
CA ALA A 43 -11.22 -8.48 -17.53
C ALA A 43 -9.71 -8.34 -17.84
N GLY A 44 -8.92 -9.43 -17.82
CA GLY A 44 -7.48 -9.42 -18.04
C GLY A 44 -6.71 -8.69 -16.93
N ARG A 45 -7.30 -8.62 -15.70
CA ARG A 45 -6.76 -7.86 -14.56
C ARG A 45 -5.98 -8.74 -13.58
N VAL A 46 -6.04 -10.07 -13.71
CA VAL A 46 -5.18 -11.02 -12.99
C VAL A 46 -3.83 -11.06 -13.70
N SER A 47 -2.97 -10.10 -13.41
CA SER A 47 -1.73 -9.86 -14.13
C SER A 47 -0.70 -9.16 -13.26
N LEU A 48 0.58 -9.51 -13.43
CA LEU A 48 1.72 -8.80 -12.83
C LEU A 48 2.23 -7.63 -13.69
N ASN A 49 1.53 -7.31 -14.78
CA ASN A 49 1.88 -6.16 -15.62
C ASN A 49 1.38 -4.87 -14.95
N PRO A 50 2.28 -3.95 -14.51
CA PRO A 50 1.90 -2.71 -13.83
C PRO A 50 0.93 -1.85 -14.63
N MET A 51 1.05 -1.82 -15.95
CA MET A 51 0.19 -1.02 -16.83
C MET A 51 -1.29 -1.40 -16.73
N ARG A 52 -1.59 -2.59 -16.25
CA ARG A 52 -2.96 -3.03 -16.01
C ARG A 52 -3.56 -2.43 -14.74
N HIS A 53 -2.74 -1.95 -13.80
CA HIS A 53 -3.11 -1.47 -12.47
C HIS A 53 -2.94 0.04 -12.31
N ILE A 54 -2.25 0.71 -13.22
CA ILE A 54 -2.11 2.16 -13.22
C ILE A 54 -3.43 2.82 -13.66
N ASP A 55 -3.91 3.75 -12.85
CA ASP A 55 -4.99 4.67 -13.20
C ASP A 55 -4.37 6.03 -13.57
N PRO A 56 -4.58 6.55 -14.79
CA PRO A 56 -3.99 7.82 -15.19
C PRO A 56 -4.38 8.99 -14.29
N VAL A 57 -5.60 8.98 -13.77
CA VAL A 57 -6.11 10.04 -12.89
C VAL A 57 -5.62 9.81 -11.45
N GLY A 58 -5.91 8.65 -10.88
CA GLY A 58 -5.63 8.36 -9.47
C GLY A 58 -4.15 8.15 -9.15
N THR A 59 -3.41 7.51 -10.07
CA THR A 59 -2.01 7.17 -9.82
C THR A 59 -1.05 8.28 -10.26
N VAL A 60 -1.45 9.13 -11.24
CA VAL A 60 -0.57 10.14 -11.82
C VAL A 60 -1.09 11.55 -11.62
N ALA A 61 -2.28 11.89 -12.18
CA ALA A 61 -2.75 13.27 -12.20
C ALA A 61 -3.07 13.79 -10.79
N PHE A 62 -3.77 13.02 -9.98
CA PHE A 62 -4.21 13.43 -8.65
C PHE A 62 -3.04 13.70 -7.69
N PRO A 63 -2.01 12.84 -7.55
CA PRO A 63 -0.82 13.14 -6.78
C PRO A 63 -0.09 14.40 -7.23
N LEU A 64 0.01 14.62 -8.56
CA LEU A 64 0.65 15.83 -9.10
C LEU A 64 -0.13 17.10 -8.76
N VAL A 65 -1.46 17.05 -8.83
CA VAL A 65 -2.33 18.19 -8.44
C VAL A 65 -2.17 18.47 -6.93
N LEU A 66 -2.17 17.43 -6.09
CA LEU A 66 -1.95 17.60 -4.65
C LEU A 66 -0.60 18.23 -4.34
N LEU A 67 0.47 17.78 -5.02
CA LEU A 67 1.80 18.37 -4.89
C LEU A 67 1.83 19.83 -5.29
N ALA A 68 1.17 20.19 -6.40
CA ALA A 68 1.09 21.57 -6.86
C ALA A 68 0.34 22.45 -5.85
N ILE A 69 -0.80 21.98 -5.32
CA ILE A 69 -1.57 22.69 -4.29
C ILE A 69 -0.75 22.83 -3.00
N ALA A 70 -0.10 21.76 -2.52
CA ALA A 70 0.72 21.79 -1.33
C ALA A 70 1.86 22.82 -1.46
N LYS A 71 2.51 22.87 -2.62
CA LYS A 71 3.56 23.86 -2.91
C LYS A 71 3.04 25.30 -2.94
N LEU A 72 1.85 25.53 -3.50
CA LEU A 72 1.22 26.85 -3.56
C LEU A 72 0.80 27.36 -2.17
N LEU A 73 0.34 26.45 -1.30
CA LEU A 73 -0.12 26.78 0.06
C LEU A 73 1.00 26.79 1.10
N GLY A 74 2.26 26.55 0.71
CA GLY A 74 3.40 26.48 1.64
C GLY A 74 3.35 25.33 2.62
N GLY A 75 2.53 24.32 2.35
CA GLY A 75 2.35 23.12 3.17
C GLY A 75 3.32 22.00 2.82
N GLY A 76 3.38 20.97 3.70
CA GLY A 76 4.11 19.71 3.42
C GLY A 76 3.51 18.95 2.25
N ALA A 77 4.34 18.16 1.55
CA ALA A 77 3.90 17.36 0.41
C ALA A 77 2.89 16.29 0.87
N LEU A 78 1.63 16.48 0.50
CA LEU A 78 0.57 15.51 0.66
C LEU A 78 0.54 14.67 -0.62
N LEU A 79 1.07 13.45 -0.56
CA LEU A 79 1.01 12.49 -1.65
C LEU A 79 -0.10 11.49 -1.35
N PHE A 80 -1.15 11.57 -2.10
CA PHE A 80 -2.26 10.61 -2.06
C PHE A 80 -2.68 10.26 -3.49
N GLY A 81 -3.02 9.01 -3.70
CA GLY A 81 -3.49 8.52 -4.98
C GLY A 81 -4.11 7.14 -4.86
N TRP A 82 -4.69 6.64 -5.93
CA TRP A 82 -5.26 5.29 -5.97
C TRP A 82 -4.84 4.56 -7.26
N ALA A 83 -4.83 3.24 -7.17
CA ALA A 83 -4.66 2.36 -8.32
C ALA A 83 -6.00 2.12 -9.01
N LYS A 84 -5.98 1.62 -10.22
CA LYS A 84 -7.15 1.08 -10.89
C LYS A 84 -7.51 -0.25 -10.23
N PRO A 85 -8.61 -0.35 -9.45
CA PRO A 85 -8.90 -1.52 -8.66
C PRO A 85 -9.20 -2.75 -9.53
N VAL A 86 -8.82 -3.92 -9.04
CA VAL A 86 -9.19 -5.20 -9.66
C VAL A 86 -10.68 -5.46 -9.37
N PRO A 87 -11.50 -5.70 -10.40
CA PRO A 87 -12.92 -5.94 -10.20
C PRO A 87 -13.14 -7.31 -9.54
N VAL A 88 -13.80 -7.31 -8.38
CA VAL A 88 -14.20 -8.54 -7.68
C VAL A 88 -15.71 -8.54 -7.50
N ASN A 89 -16.36 -9.60 -7.96
CA ASN A 89 -17.77 -9.81 -7.72
C ASN A 89 -17.95 -10.83 -6.59
N PHE A 90 -18.19 -10.34 -5.40
CA PHE A 90 -18.33 -11.19 -4.21
C PHE A 90 -19.50 -12.19 -4.33
N GLY A 91 -20.52 -11.91 -5.17
CA GLY A 91 -21.61 -12.84 -5.45
C GLY A 91 -21.17 -14.10 -6.19
N ASN A 92 -20.06 -14.06 -6.91
CA ASN A 92 -19.51 -15.19 -7.66
C ASN A 92 -18.62 -16.11 -6.82
N LEU A 93 -18.26 -15.71 -5.61
CA LEU A 93 -17.44 -16.49 -4.70
C LEU A 93 -18.22 -17.73 -4.21
N ARG A 94 -17.55 -18.84 -3.98
CA ARG A 94 -18.18 -20.09 -3.51
C ARG A 94 -18.88 -19.93 -2.17
N HIS A 95 -18.25 -19.19 -1.24
CA HIS A 95 -18.80 -18.83 0.06
C HIS A 95 -18.63 -17.30 0.27
N PRO A 96 -19.53 -16.47 -0.31
CA PRO A 96 -19.31 -15.04 -0.50
C PRO A 96 -18.75 -14.31 0.73
N LYS A 97 -19.33 -14.56 1.91
CA LYS A 97 -18.95 -13.87 3.13
C LYS A 97 -17.59 -14.32 3.69
N ARG A 98 -17.32 -15.62 3.66
CA ARG A 98 -16.06 -16.21 4.13
C ARG A 98 -14.91 -15.89 3.17
N ASP A 99 -15.16 -16.06 1.88
CA ASP A 99 -14.13 -15.95 0.86
C ASP A 99 -13.76 -14.47 0.64
N MET A 100 -14.73 -13.53 0.83
CA MET A 100 -14.46 -12.07 0.82
C MET A 100 -13.39 -11.68 1.83
N LEU A 101 -13.34 -12.30 3.02
CA LEU A 101 -12.31 -12.03 4.01
C LEU A 101 -10.91 -12.29 3.43
N TRP A 102 -10.73 -13.43 2.79
CA TRP A 102 -9.44 -13.83 2.23
C TRP A 102 -9.08 -13.01 0.98
N VAL A 103 -10.06 -12.71 0.14
CA VAL A 103 -9.87 -11.84 -1.02
C VAL A 103 -9.41 -10.45 -0.55
N ALA A 104 -10.10 -9.86 0.43
CA ALA A 104 -9.74 -8.55 0.95
C ALA A 104 -8.39 -8.56 1.70
N ALA A 105 -8.06 -9.63 2.41
CA ALA A 105 -6.77 -9.75 3.10
C ALA A 105 -5.58 -9.95 2.14
N ALA A 106 -5.81 -10.41 0.92
CA ALA A 106 -4.76 -10.79 -0.03
C ALA A 106 -3.82 -9.62 -0.37
N GLY A 107 -4.36 -8.42 -0.60
CA GLY A 107 -3.59 -7.21 -0.89
C GLY A 107 -2.66 -6.82 0.26
N PRO A 108 -3.19 -6.56 1.47
CA PRO A 108 -2.37 -6.24 2.64
C PRO A 108 -1.33 -7.31 2.97
N VAL A 109 -1.66 -8.60 2.84
CA VAL A 109 -0.71 -9.71 3.05
C VAL A 109 0.40 -9.69 2.01
N ALA A 110 0.09 -9.43 0.73
CA ALA A 110 1.10 -9.29 -0.32
C ALA A 110 2.05 -8.13 -0.04
N ASN A 111 1.53 -6.97 0.38
CA ASN A 111 2.37 -5.84 0.76
C ASN A 111 3.25 -6.17 1.98
N LEU A 112 2.72 -6.85 3.00
CA LEU A 112 3.53 -7.25 4.16
C LEU A 112 4.66 -8.20 3.74
N ALA A 113 4.39 -9.18 2.90
CA ALA A 113 5.40 -10.08 2.35
C ALA A 113 6.47 -9.31 1.56
N MET A 114 6.06 -8.34 0.75
CA MET A 114 6.99 -7.48 0.02
C MET A 114 7.81 -6.59 0.94
N ALA A 115 7.25 -6.07 2.04
CA ALA A 115 8.02 -5.32 3.03
C ALA A 115 9.18 -6.16 3.58
N VAL A 116 8.94 -7.45 3.85
CA VAL A 116 10.01 -8.39 4.25
C VAL A 116 11.03 -8.61 3.14
N CYS A 117 10.59 -8.79 1.89
CA CYS A 117 11.51 -8.92 0.74
C CYS A 117 12.40 -7.67 0.58
N TRP A 118 11.81 -6.46 0.69
CA TRP A 118 12.56 -5.22 0.63
C TRP A 118 13.53 -5.04 1.81
N ALA A 119 13.18 -5.52 2.99
CA ALA A 119 14.10 -5.53 4.13
C ALA A 119 15.31 -6.47 3.90
N ILE A 120 15.12 -7.56 3.15
CA ILE A 120 16.23 -8.41 2.71
C ILE A 120 17.11 -7.65 1.69
N VAL A 121 16.51 -6.91 0.76
CA VAL A 121 17.27 -6.06 -0.19
C VAL A 121 18.10 -5.02 0.57
N LEU A 122 17.53 -4.40 1.62
CA LEU A 122 18.27 -3.49 2.50
C LEU A 122 19.49 -4.18 3.13
N LYS A 123 19.33 -5.40 3.65
CA LYS A 123 20.45 -6.17 4.23
C LYS A 123 21.53 -6.50 3.19
N ILE A 124 21.14 -6.85 1.98
CA ILE A 124 22.10 -7.08 0.89
C ILE A 124 22.87 -5.79 0.60
N GLY A 125 22.16 -4.63 0.58
CA GLY A 125 22.79 -3.32 0.44
C GLY A 125 23.81 -3.03 1.56
N GLN A 126 23.45 -3.32 2.81
CA GLN A 126 24.37 -3.16 3.96
C GLN A 126 25.61 -4.08 3.84
N ALA A 127 25.41 -5.34 3.47
CA ALA A 127 26.52 -6.27 3.24
C ALA A 127 27.44 -5.84 2.07
N SER A 128 26.93 -5.04 1.15
CA SER A 128 27.63 -4.50 -0.01
C SER A 128 28.01 -3.02 0.16
N ALA A 129 28.08 -2.50 1.38
CA ALA A 129 28.27 -1.05 1.63
C ALA A 129 29.54 -0.45 1.02
N GLY A 130 30.60 -1.27 0.81
CA GLY A 130 31.82 -0.85 0.13
C GLY A 130 31.74 -0.83 -1.40
N SER A 131 30.62 -1.26 -1.99
CA SER A 131 30.42 -1.31 -3.45
C SER A 131 29.60 -0.12 -3.94
N TYR A 132 29.70 0.12 -5.27
CA TYR A 132 28.89 1.13 -5.96
C TYR A 132 27.37 0.92 -5.77
N TYR A 133 26.92 -0.32 -5.63
CA TYR A 133 25.51 -0.67 -5.51
C TYR A 133 24.98 -0.67 -4.07
N GLY A 134 25.84 -0.63 -3.06
CA GLY A 134 25.46 -0.74 -1.64
C GLY A 134 24.44 0.31 -1.22
N LEU A 135 24.77 1.59 -1.39
CA LEU A 135 23.89 2.69 -1.01
C LEU A 135 22.56 2.71 -1.78
N PRO A 136 22.51 2.56 -3.12
CA PRO A 136 21.25 2.46 -3.86
C PRO A 136 20.34 1.32 -3.37
N LEU A 137 20.89 0.14 -3.09
CA LEU A 137 20.12 -0.99 -2.56
C LEU A 137 19.59 -0.72 -1.15
N MET A 138 20.37 -0.06 -0.30
CA MET A 138 19.93 0.33 1.04
C MET A 138 18.76 1.31 0.97
N LEU A 139 18.87 2.35 0.13
CA LEU A 139 17.82 3.36 -0.03
C LEU A 139 16.55 2.76 -0.63
N MET A 140 16.66 1.96 -1.69
CA MET A 140 15.54 1.26 -2.31
C MET A 140 14.89 0.27 -1.35
N GLY A 141 15.69 -0.51 -0.61
CA GLY A 141 15.21 -1.46 0.38
C GLY A 141 14.41 -0.76 1.48
N ALA A 142 14.94 0.33 2.04
CA ALA A 142 14.26 1.12 3.07
C ALA A 142 12.96 1.76 2.54
N ALA A 143 13.00 2.36 1.34
CA ALA A 143 11.82 2.91 0.68
C ALA A 143 10.77 1.82 0.43
N GLY A 144 11.19 0.62 0.00
CA GLY A 144 10.32 -0.52 -0.23
C GLY A 144 9.63 -1.02 1.03
N VAL A 145 10.36 -1.13 2.15
CA VAL A 145 9.77 -1.46 3.46
C VAL A 145 8.72 -0.41 3.82
N PHE A 146 9.08 0.86 3.76
CA PHE A 146 8.22 1.96 4.18
C PHE A 146 6.92 2.03 3.37
N VAL A 147 7.02 1.99 2.04
CA VAL A 147 5.86 2.04 1.13
C VAL A 147 4.91 0.86 1.40
N ASN A 148 5.45 -0.35 1.50
CA ASN A 148 4.63 -1.54 1.68
C ASN A 148 3.98 -1.60 3.07
N VAL A 149 4.66 -1.13 4.11
CA VAL A 149 4.08 -0.99 5.45
C VAL A 149 2.96 0.04 5.45
N ILE A 150 3.15 1.21 4.81
CA ILE A 150 2.07 2.20 4.68
C ILE A 150 0.86 1.59 3.97
N PHE A 151 1.04 0.91 2.84
CA PHE A 151 -0.06 0.29 2.10
C PHE A 151 -0.77 -0.78 2.93
N THR A 152 -0.01 -1.61 3.66
CA THR A 152 -0.59 -2.61 4.56
C THR A 152 -1.44 -1.95 5.65
N VAL A 153 -0.88 -0.98 6.38
CA VAL A 153 -1.56 -0.35 7.52
C VAL A 153 -2.77 0.46 7.07
N LEU A 154 -2.63 1.24 5.99
CA LEU A 154 -3.72 2.01 5.42
C LEU A 154 -4.88 1.11 4.99
N ASN A 155 -4.58 0.05 4.23
CA ASN A 155 -5.61 -0.85 3.74
C ASN A 155 -6.23 -1.74 4.83
N LEU A 156 -5.59 -1.93 5.97
CA LEU A 156 -6.17 -2.61 7.13
C LEU A 156 -7.09 -1.74 7.98
N LEU A 157 -7.18 -0.42 7.70
CA LEU A 157 -8.15 0.42 8.40
C LEU A 157 -9.57 -0.11 8.17
N PRO A 158 -10.39 -0.19 9.23
CA PRO A 158 -11.78 -0.63 9.13
C PRO A 158 -12.67 0.47 8.52
N LEU A 159 -12.37 0.90 7.31
CA LEU A 159 -13.12 1.93 6.60
C LEU A 159 -13.33 1.51 5.14
N PRO A 160 -14.57 1.15 4.70
CA PRO A 160 -14.83 0.95 3.28
C PRO A 160 -14.56 2.26 2.50
N PRO A 161 -13.96 2.22 1.30
CA PRO A 161 -13.74 1.04 0.43
C PRO A 161 -12.42 0.30 0.66
N LEU A 162 -11.65 0.63 1.71
CA LEU A 162 -10.39 -0.06 2.01
C LEU A 162 -10.63 -1.53 2.35
N ASP A 163 -9.59 -2.36 2.18
CA ASP A 163 -9.69 -3.81 2.39
C ASP A 163 -10.09 -4.18 3.82
N GLY A 164 -9.57 -3.49 4.84
CA GLY A 164 -9.96 -3.66 6.24
C GLY A 164 -11.45 -3.42 6.46
N GLY A 165 -12.05 -2.47 5.73
CA GLY A 165 -13.49 -2.25 5.74
C GLY A 165 -14.25 -3.45 5.17
N ARG A 166 -13.80 -4.03 4.06
CA ARG A 166 -14.36 -5.24 3.44
C ARG A 166 -14.15 -6.47 4.32
N MET A 167 -12.97 -6.60 4.94
CA MET A 167 -12.71 -7.65 5.94
C MET A 167 -13.70 -7.55 7.11
N LEU A 168 -13.94 -6.35 7.63
CA LEU A 168 -14.90 -6.12 8.71
C LEU A 168 -16.33 -6.49 8.28
N VAL A 169 -16.77 -6.09 7.08
CA VAL A 169 -18.07 -6.49 6.50
C VAL A 169 -18.20 -8.01 6.47
N SER A 170 -17.13 -8.73 6.14
CA SER A 170 -17.14 -10.19 6.03
C SER A 170 -17.37 -10.90 7.36
N VAL A 171 -16.88 -10.35 8.48
CA VAL A 171 -17.00 -10.97 9.81
C VAL A 171 -18.24 -10.52 10.59
N LEU A 172 -18.80 -9.35 10.27
CA LEU A 172 -19.98 -8.82 10.95
C LEU A 172 -21.24 -9.65 10.67
N PRO A 173 -22.21 -9.76 11.64
CA PRO A 173 -23.54 -10.29 11.37
C PRO A 173 -24.23 -9.54 10.21
N HIS A 174 -25.06 -10.23 9.42
CA HIS A 174 -25.65 -9.67 8.18
C HIS A 174 -26.30 -8.30 8.34
N ARG A 175 -27.03 -8.06 9.43
CA ARG A 175 -27.68 -6.76 9.68
C ARG A 175 -26.68 -5.63 9.88
N LEU A 176 -25.58 -5.89 10.59
CA LEU A 176 -24.51 -4.92 10.83
C LEU A 176 -23.66 -4.72 9.57
N ALA A 177 -23.30 -5.81 8.89
CA ALA A 177 -22.59 -5.78 7.62
C ALA A 177 -23.30 -4.88 6.60
N PHE A 178 -24.62 -5.05 6.44
CA PHE A 178 -25.43 -4.24 5.54
C PHE A 178 -25.45 -2.75 5.92
N ARG A 179 -25.58 -2.43 7.22
CA ARG A 179 -25.53 -1.03 7.67
C ARG A 179 -24.15 -0.43 7.45
N TYR A 180 -23.11 -1.18 7.71
CA TYR A 180 -21.74 -0.73 7.60
C TYR A 180 -21.33 -0.54 6.14
N SER A 181 -21.73 -1.41 5.22
CA SER A 181 -21.44 -1.27 3.78
C SER A 181 -22.04 -0.01 3.16
N ARG A 182 -23.09 0.58 3.76
CA ARG A 182 -23.65 1.86 3.31
C ARG A 182 -22.68 3.05 3.48
N VAL A 183 -21.61 2.89 4.23
CA VAL A 183 -20.55 3.90 4.38
C VAL A 183 -19.65 3.93 3.13
N GLU A 184 -19.59 2.85 2.36
CA GLU A 184 -18.65 2.70 1.23
C GLU A 184 -18.69 3.88 0.22
N PRO A 185 -19.86 4.42 -0.21
CA PRO A 185 -19.90 5.57 -1.12
C PRO A 185 -19.26 6.84 -0.54
N TYR A 186 -19.21 6.96 0.78
CA TYR A 186 -18.65 8.13 1.48
C TYR A 186 -17.21 7.90 1.94
N GLY A 187 -16.72 6.66 1.86
CA GLY A 187 -15.42 6.26 2.41
C GLY A 187 -14.25 7.05 1.85
N PHE A 188 -14.26 7.33 0.56
CA PHE A 188 -13.23 8.16 -0.05
C PHE A 188 -13.23 9.60 0.51
N VAL A 189 -14.40 10.21 0.65
CA VAL A 189 -14.53 11.56 1.21
C VAL A 189 -14.07 11.58 2.67
N ILE A 190 -14.48 10.57 3.45
CA ILE A 190 -14.05 10.41 4.85
C ILE A 190 -12.51 10.31 4.92
N LEU A 191 -11.90 9.51 4.06
CA LEU A 191 -10.46 9.35 4.00
C LEU A 191 -9.73 10.66 3.70
N VAL A 192 -10.23 11.43 2.71
CA VAL A 192 -9.66 12.74 2.36
C VAL A 192 -9.80 13.73 3.53
N VAL A 193 -10.96 13.76 4.20
CA VAL A 193 -11.17 14.62 5.39
C VAL A 193 -10.20 14.24 6.51
N LEU A 194 -10.06 12.93 6.82
CA LEU A 194 -9.11 12.46 7.83
C LEU A 194 -7.65 12.79 7.48
N LEU A 195 -7.32 12.79 6.19
CA LEU A 195 -6.00 13.15 5.70
C LEU A 195 -5.73 14.64 5.85
N VAL A 196 -6.66 15.50 5.39
CA VAL A 196 -6.52 16.96 5.44
C VAL A 196 -6.51 17.48 6.88
N THR A 197 -7.32 16.88 7.77
CA THR A 197 -7.33 17.23 9.21
C THR A 197 -6.12 16.72 9.98
N GLY A 198 -5.27 15.87 9.37
CA GLY A 198 -4.13 15.25 10.03
C GLY A 198 -4.49 14.07 10.95
N ILE A 199 -5.76 13.81 11.20
CA ILE A 199 -6.23 12.72 12.08
C ILE A 199 -5.73 11.37 11.55
N LEU A 200 -5.75 11.17 10.24
CA LEU A 200 -5.25 9.96 9.61
C LEU A 200 -3.78 9.69 9.99
N GLY A 201 -2.95 10.71 9.98
CA GLY A 201 -1.54 10.61 10.39
C GLY A 201 -1.37 10.21 11.85
N VAL A 202 -2.17 10.79 12.75
CA VAL A 202 -2.15 10.45 14.18
C VAL A 202 -2.50 8.99 14.42
N VAL A 203 -3.45 8.43 13.66
CA VAL A 203 -3.87 7.03 13.77
C VAL A 203 -2.87 6.08 13.10
N LEU A 204 -2.41 6.41 11.89
CA LEU A 204 -1.55 5.51 11.12
C LEU A 204 -0.11 5.46 11.64
N TRP A 205 0.46 6.61 12.08
CA TRP A 205 1.87 6.66 12.41
C TRP A 205 2.31 5.69 13.50
N PRO A 206 1.59 5.52 14.63
CA PRO A 206 1.94 4.50 15.63
C PRO A 206 1.93 3.08 15.08
N LEU A 207 0.96 2.76 14.20
CA LEU A 207 0.83 1.44 13.58
C LEU A 207 1.96 1.18 12.57
N ILE A 208 2.28 2.18 11.74
CA ILE A 208 3.42 2.13 10.81
C ILE A 208 4.72 1.95 11.59
N ALA A 209 4.93 2.75 12.64
CA ALA A 209 6.11 2.68 13.48
C ALA A 209 6.27 1.29 14.12
N SER A 210 5.19 0.74 14.65
CA SER A 210 5.19 -0.61 15.24
C SER A 210 5.51 -1.68 14.20
N ALA A 211 4.89 -1.63 13.02
CA ALA A 211 5.13 -2.60 11.95
C ALA A 211 6.57 -2.52 11.44
N MET A 212 7.11 -1.32 11.22
CA MET A 212 8.51 -1.13 10.83
C MET A 212 9.49 -1.66 11.89
N SER A 213 9.18 -1.39 13.17
CA SER A 213 10.01 -1.88 14.29
C SER A 213 10.00 -3.40 14.39
N LEU A 214 8.84 -4.04 14.15
CA LEU A 214 8.73 -5.50 14.13
C LEU A 214 9.52 -6.13 12.99
N ILE A 215 9.46 -5.56 11.78
CA ILE A 215 10.23 -6.03 10.62
C ILE A 215 11.72 -5.84 10.89
N ALA A 216 12.12 -4.69 11.43
CA ALA A 216 13.50 -4.42 11.77
C ALA A 216 14.04 -5.40 12.84
N ALA A 217 13.27 -5.67 13.89
CA ALA A 217 13.63 -6.63 14.93
C ALA A 217 13.75 -8.05 14.38
N ALA A 218 12.78 -8.50 13.56
CA ALA A 218 12.78 -9.83 12.97
C ALA A 218 14.00 -10.09 12.06
N LEU A 219 14.54 -9.04 11.44
CA LEU A 219 15.66 -9.12 10.52
C LEU A 219 16.96 -8.55 11.08
N ASN A 220 17.01 -8.23 12.38
CA ASN A 220 18.18 -7.60 13.03
C ASN A 220 18.66 -6.36 12.26
N LEU A 221 17.75 -5.46 11.90
CA LEU A 221 18.04 -4.18 11.27
C LEU A 221 18.02 -3.06 12.32
N PRO A 222 18.94 -2.07 12.23
CA PRO A 222 18.87 -0.88 13.10
C PRO A 222 17.64 -0.04 12.75
N VAL A 223 16.66 0.01 13.66
CA VAL A 223 15.38 0.73 13.43
C VAL A 223 15.59 2.21 13.05
N GLY A 224 16.51 2.88 13.75
CA GLY A 224 16.84 4.28 13.46
C GLY A 224 17.43 4.50 12.05
N GLU A 225 18.24 3.55 11.57
CA GLU A 225 18.79 3.59 10.22
C GLU A 225 17.69 3.37 9.17
N LEU A 226 16.80 2.40 9.41
CA LEU A 226 15.66 2.14 8.52
C LEU A 226 14.80 3.39 8.33
N TYR A 227 14.47 4.12 9.41
CA TYR A 227 13.70 5.36 9.32
C TYR A 227 14.47 6.47 8.59
N ARG A 228 15.76 6.67 8.93
CA ARG A 228 16.59 7.69 8.28
C ARG A 228 16.69 7.45 6.78
N LEU A 229 16.94 6.22 6.34
CA LEU A 229 17.03 5.86 4.93
C LEU A 229 15.67 5.96 4.22
N ALA A 230 14.59 5.52 4.87
CA ALA A 230 13.24 5.61 4.31
C ALA A 230 12.75 7.05 4.14
N GLN A 231 13.20 7.98 4.98
CA GLN A 231 12.86 9.40 4.87
C GLN A 231 13.88 10.20 4.05
N LEU A 232 14.88 9.53 3.51
CA LEU A 232 15.98 10.14 2.73
C LEU A 232 16.71 11.28 3.49
N ARG A 233 16.90 11.10 4.81
CA ARG A 233 17.54 12.08 5.73
C ARG A 233 18.92 11.65 6.17
#